data_8ab92097ec899f80437fc5703a82f92d
#
_entry.id   8ab92097ec899f80437fc5703a82f92d
#
_cell.length_a   1.000
_cell.length_b   1.000
_cell.length_c   1.000
_cell.angle_alpha   90.00
_cell.angle_beta   90.00
_cell.angle_gamma   90.00
#
_symmetry.space_group_name_H-M   'P 1'
#
loop_
_entity.id
_entity.type
_entity.pdbx_description
1 polymer ?
#
loop_
_entity_poly.entity_id
_entity_poly.type
_entity_poly.pdbx_seq_one_letter_code
_entity_poly.pdbx_strand_id
1 'polypeptide(L)'
;RRQVISESASETIRQIMEFEVGDGTQGGGGNAYVAGYRIGGKSGTSEQLNMDRRADGDYKKVASFAAVLPANDPEILVYVMLDDPNNARTDYSSILAAPVVGNIISEIAPYLGIATDGVDRSGTTVKVPNLTGKEWSNAQVQLNIKGLKHHLAESESDQTAALVTYQYPRAGAEVPYGTTVYLYTDTYEGKHAEVPDVTGKSADFARQMLNAAGLNCTCLLYTSPSPRDS
;
A
#
# COMPACT_ATOMS: atom_id res chain seq x y z
N ARG A 1 -21.26 12.83 25.71
CA ARG A 1 -20.78 13.38 24.43
C ARG A 1 -21.62 14.60 24.08
N ARG A 2 -21.01 15.63 23.50
CA ARG A 2 -21.69 16.86 23.08
C ARG A 2 -21.46 17.04 21.59
N GLN A 3 -22.52 17.29 20.84
CA GLN A 3 -22.41 17.70 19.44
C GLN A 3 -21.76 19.09 19.35
N VAL A 4 -20.73 19.25 18.55
CA VAL A 4 -19.96 20.50 18.38
C VAL A 4 -20.10 21.09 16.98
N ILE A 5 -20.48 20.29 15.99
CA ILE A 5 -20.79 20.70 14.61
C ILE A 5 -22.07 20.00 14.14
N SER A 6 -22.72 20.54 13.11
CA SER A 6 -23.86 19.87 12.49
C SER A 6 -23.43 18.63 11.73
N GLU A 7 -24.34 17.71 11.52
CA GLU A 7 -24.14 16.50 10.72
C GLU A 7 -23.72 16.84 9.28
N SER A 8 -24.41 17.81 8.67
CA SER A 8 -24.10 18.30 7.33
C SER A 8 -22.70 18.90 7.21
N ALA A 9 -22.25 19.65 8.23
CA ALA A 9 -20.88 20.17 8.24
C ALA A 9 -19.85 19.03 8.36
N SER A 10 -20.13 18.05 9.21
CA SER A 10 -19.28 16.86 9.35
C SER A 10 -19.19 16.07 8.03
N GLU A 11 -20.31 15.86 7.36
CA GLU A 11 -20.35 15.20 6.06
C GLU A 11 -19.56 15.98 4.98
N THR A 12 -19.75 17.28 4.91
CA THR A 12 -19.02 18.13 3.95
C THR A 12 -17.51 18.07 4.20
N ILE A 13 -17.08 18.11 5.46
CA ILE A 13 -15.64 17.98 5.79
C ILE A 13 -15.11 16.62 5.36
N ARG A 14 -15.82 15.53 5.60
CA ARG A 14 -15.41 14.19 5.17
C ARG A 14 -15.30 14.08 3.66
N GLN A 15 -16.23 14.67 2.91
CA GLN A 15 -16.15 14.72 1.43
C GLN A 15 -14.92 15.49 0.95
N ILE A 16 -14.59 16.62 1.60
CA ILE A 16 -13.36 17.38 1.29
C ILE A 16 -12.11 16.55 1.62
N MET A 17 -12.09 15.87 2.77
CA MET A 17 -10.98 14.99 3.16
C MET A 17 -10.83 13.80 2.21
N GLU A 18 -11.94 13.24 1.71
CA GLU A 18 -11.94 12.17 0.71
C GLU A 18 -11.38 12.68 -0.63
N PHE A 19 -11.77 13.88 -1.05
CA PHE A 19 -11.21 14.52 -2.25
C PHE A 19 -9.71 14.81 -2.11
N GLU A 20 -9.23 15.16 -0.91
CA GLU A 20 -7.80 15.42 -0.64
C GLU A 20 -6.95 14.16 -0.82
N VAL A 21 -7.46 13.00 -0.46
CA VAL A 21 -6.81 11.69 -0.73
C VAL A 21 -7.03 11.29 -2.19
N GLY A 22 -8.22 11.52 -2.71
CA GLY A 22 -8.59 11.27 -4.10
C GLY A 22 -8.45 9.81 -4.51
N ASP A 23 -7.95 9.61 -5.72
CA ASP A 23 -7.62 8.31 -6.31
C ASP A 23 -6.10 8.02 -6.29
N GLY A 24 -5.34 8.76 -5.48
CA GLY A 24 -3.89 8.68 -5.40
C GLY A 24 -3.14 9.47 -6.48
N THR A 25 -3.84 10.08 -7.43
CA THR A 25 -3.22 10.86 -8.53
C THR A 25 -3.30 12.36 -8.32
N GLN A 26 -4.19 12.82 -7.45
CA GLN A 26 -4.45 14.23 -7.16
C GLN A 26 -4.52 14.45 -5.65
N GLY A 27 -4.34 15.70 -5.21
CA GLY A 27 -4.42 16.07 -3.81
C GLY A 27 -3.12 15.85 -3.02
N GLY A 28 -2.99 16.56 -1.89
CA GLY A 28 -1.83 16.45 -0.99
C GLY A 28 -1.81 15.17 -0.16
N GLY A 29 -2.93 14.44 -0.10
CA GLY A 29 -3.09 13.19 0.64
C GLY A 29 -2.99 11.92 -0.20
N GLY A 30 -2.75 12.02 -1.51
CA GLY A 30 -2.78 10.89 -2.44
C GLY A 30 -1.87 9.71 -2.08
N ASN A 31 -0.79 9.96 -1.34
CA ASN A 31 0.11 8.91 -0.85
C ASN A 31 -0.53 8.02 0.25
N ALA A 32 -1.67 8.42 0.82
CA ALA A 32 -2.45 7.59 1.75
C ALA A 32 -3.55 6.77 1.05
N TYR A 33 -3.71 6.92 -0.26
CA TYR A 33 -4.75 6.20 -1.00
C TYR A 33 -4.47 4.70 -1.05
N VAL A 34 -5.51 3.92 -0.83
CA VAL A 34 -5.53 2.47 -1.00
C VAL A 34 -6.72 2.12 -1.88
N ALA A 35 -6.47 1.58 -3.05
CA ALA A 35 -7.53 1.23 -4.00
C ALA A 35 -8.53 0.26 -3.38
N GLY A 36 -9.81 0.52 -3.59
CA GLY A 36 -10.89 -0.27 -3.01
C GLY A 36 -11.48 0.31 -1.72
N TYR A 37 -10.89 1.36 -1.16
CA TYR A 37 -11.39 1.99 0.06
C TYR A 37 -11.65 3.49 -0.13
N ARG A 38 -12.71 3.97 0.51
CA ARG A 38 -13.03 5.39 0.59
C ARG A 38 -12.31 5.98 1.80
N ILE A 39 -11.22 6.69 1.56
CA ILE A 39 -10.34 7.22 2.61
C ILE A 39 -10.43 8.74 2.61
N GLY A 40 -10.84 9.31 3.73
CA GLY A 40 -10.77 10.75 3.95
C GLY A 40 -9.55 11.08 4.81
N GLY A 41 -8.67 11.96 4.35
CA GLY A 41 -7.43 12.25 5.08
C GLY A 41 -7.01 13.71 5.06
N LYS A 42 -6.13 14.08 6.02
CA LYS A 42 -5.54 15.41 6.10
C LYS A 42 -4.13 15.37 6.64
N SER A 43 -3.24 16.02 5.92
CA SER A 43 -1.85 16.24 6.32
C SER A 43 -1.72 17.41 7.31
N GLY A 44 -0.74 17.34 8.21
CA GLY A 44 -0.37 18.42 9.11
C GLY A 44 1.14 18.48 9.29
N THR A 45 1.74 19.62 8.92
CA THR A 45 3.16 19.91 9.18
C THR A 45 3.22 21.16 10.06
N SER A 46 3.83 21.04 11.23
CA SER A 46 3.98 22.17 12.16
C SER A 46 5.41 22.32 12.62
N GLU A 47 5.84 23.56 12.84
CA GLU A 47 7.15 23.89 13.39
C GLU A 47 7.11 23.87 14.92
N GLN A 48 8.19 23.36 15.54
CA GLN A 48 8.39 23.34 16.98
C GLN A 48 9.13 24.59 17.43
N LEU A 49 8.40 25.69 17.58
CA LEU A 49 8.97 27.02 17.85
C LEU A 49 9.70 27.11 19.20
N ASN A 50 9.35 26.26 20.16
CA ASN A 50 9.88 26.27 21.53
C ASN A 50 11.03 25.26 21.75
N MET A 51 11.50 24.62 20.67
CA MET A 51 12.58 23.64 20.73
C MET A 51 13.84 24.19 20.08
N ASP A 52 14.98 23.58 20.42
CA ASP A 52 16.24 23.90 19.75
C ASP A 52 16.13 23.68 18.25
N ARG A 53 16.77 24.57 17.50
CA ARG A 53 16.82 24.43 16.05
C ARG A 53 17.71 23.25 15.63
N ARG A 54 17.48 22.75 14.43
CA ARG A 54 18.36 21.78 13.78
C ARG A 54 19.74 22.40 13.51
N ALA A 55 20.72 21.57 13.19
CA ALA A 55 22.09 22.00 12.89
C ALA A 55 22.19 22.94 11.67
N ASP A 56 21.24 22.84 10.73
CA ASP A 56 21.11 23.73 9.56
C ASP A 56 20.41 25.07 9.87
N GLY A 57 19.97 25.26 11.12
CA GLY A 57 19.27 26.46 11.57
C GLY A 57 17.75 26.44 11.40
N ASP A 58 17.19 25.40 10.79
CA ASP A 58 15.74 25.25 10.60
C ASP A 58 15.04 24.82 11.89
N TYR A 59 13.74 25.07 11.97
CA TYR A 59 12.94 24.56 13.10
C TYR A 59 12.75 23.05 12.97
N LYS A 60 12.78 22.36 14.10
CA LYS A 60 12.26 21.00 14.19
C LYS A 60 10.79 21.00 13.79
N LYS A 61 10.35 19.95 13.14
CA LYS A 61 8.98 19.85 12.61
C LYS A 61 8.29 18.60 13.11
N VAL A 62 6.98 18.67 13.24
CA VAL A 62 6.11 17.52 13.41
C VAL A 62 5.37 17.30 12.10
N ALA A 63 5.56 16.13 11.49
CA ALA A 63 4.84 15.70 10.31
C ALA A 63 3.76 14.72 10.72
N SER A 64 2.48 14.99 10.40
CA SER A 64 1.38 14.11 10.78
C SER A 64 0.39 13.91 9.64
N PHE A 65 -0.32 12.80 9.68
CA PHE A 65 -1.43 12.53 8.79
C PHE A 65 -2.54 11.81 9.56
N ALA A 66 -3.76 12.32 9.44
CA ALA A 66 -4.96 11.71 9.98
C ALA A 66 -5.83 11.19 8.84
N ALA A 67 -6.32 9.97 8.93
CA ALA A 67 -7.25 9.40 7.98
C ALA A 67 -8.42 8.73 8.69
N VAL A 68 -9.62 8.88 8.12
CA VAL A 68 -10.82 8.16 8.52
C VAL A 68 -11.28 7.24 7.39
N LEU A 69 -11.79 6.07 7.72
CA LEU A 69 -12.34 5.15 6.73
C LEU A 69 -13.47 4.27 7.32
N PRO A 70 -14.51 3.96 6.51
CA PRO A 70 -14.82 4.61 5.22
C PRO A 70 -15.09 6.12 5.41
N ALA A 71 -14.77 6.96 4.43
CA ALA A 71 -14.95 8.42 4.57
C ALA A 71 -16.41 8.83 4.71
N ASN A 72 -17.34 8.08 4.09
CA ASN A 72 -18.78 8.32 4.16
C ASN A 72 -19.41 7.89 5.49
N ASP A 73 -18.90 6.83 6.12
CA ASP A 73 -19.39 6.31 7.40
C ASP A 73 -18.20 5.81 8.23
N PRO A 74 -17.47 6.70 8.93
CA PRO A 74 -16.20 6.37 9.56
C PRO A 74 -16.33 5.34 10.69
N GLU A 75 -15.64 4.24 10.54
CA GLU A 75 -15.52 3.18 11.56
C GLU A 75 -14.19 3.28 12.32
N ILE A 76 -13.11 3.68 11.63
CA ILE A 76 -11.79 3.83 12.23
C ILE A 76 -11.13 5.16 11.86
N LEU A 77 -10.25 5.59 12.75
CA LEU A 77 -9.31 6.70 12.55
C LEU A 77 -7.89 6.14 12.65
N VAL A 78 -7.08 6.41 11.63
CA VAL A 78 -5.64 6.15 11.66
C VAL A 78 -4.92 7.49 11.73
N TYR A 79 -4.06 7.66 12.74
CA TYR A 79 -3.26 8.87 12.93
C TYR A 79 -1.80 8.52 13.11
N VAL A 80 -0.96 9.08 12.24
CA VAL A 80 0.50 8.94 12.31
C VAL A 80 1.10 10.31 12.56
N MET A 81 2.01 10.37 13.52
CA MET A 81 2.77 11.57 13.87
C MET A 81 4.25 11.21 13.96
N LEU A 82 5.08 11.96 13.26
CA LEU A 82 6.53 11.84 13.24
C LEU A 82 7.12 13.10 13.86
N ASP A 83 7.81 12.94 14.98
CA ASP A 83 8.46 14.03 15.69
C ASP A 83 9.88 14.22 15.14
N ASP A 84 10.13 15.40 14.60
CA ASP A 84 11.39 15.80 13.98
C ASP A 84 11.99 14.74 13.03
N PRO A 85 11.24 14.31 12.00
CA PRO A 85 11.71 13.25 11.13
C PRO A 85 13.02 13.67 10.44
N ASN A 86 14.05 12.86 10.62
CA ASN A 86 15.36 13.10 10.01
C ASN A 86 15.33 12.63 8.54
N ASN A 87 14.79 13.46 7.65
CA ASN A 87 14.79 13.20 6.23
C ASN A 87 15.45 14.36 5.47
N ALA A 88 16.60 14.10 4.87
CA ALA A 88 17.37 15.09 4.13
C ALA A 88 16.64 15.65 2.88
N ARG A 89 15.53 15.03 2.46
CA ARG A 89 14.83 15.41 1.21
C ARG A 89 13.59 16.24 1.43
N THR A 90 12.89 16.05 2.56
CA THR A 90 11.61 16.73 2.81
C THR A 90 11.15 16.62 4.26
N ASP A 91 10.39 17.61 4.69
CA ASP A 91 9.65 17.61 5.96
C ASP A 91 8.13 17.53 5.74
N TYR A 92 7.67 17.35 4.50
CA TYR A 92 6.24 17.35 4.20
C TYR A 92 5.57 16.07 4.66
N SER A 93 4.56 16.21 5.49
CA SER A 93 3.77 15.09 6.05
C SER A 93 3.07 14.25 4.98
N SER A 94 2.68 14.85 3.85
CA SER A 94 2.12 14.12 2.72
C SER A 94 3.10 13.13 2.08
N ILE A 95 4.41 13.33 2.28
CA ILE A 95 5.46 12.46 1.77
C ILE A 95 5.95 11.49 2.86
N LEU A 96 5.95 11.92 4.12
CA LEU A 96 6.49 11.13 5.23
C LEU A 96 5.42 10.31 5.97
N ALA A 97 4.32 10.94 6.38
CA ALA A 97 3.30 10.32 7.21
C ALA A 97 2.17 9.66 6.41
N ALA A 98 1.76 10.26 5.28
CA ALA A 98 0.66 9.73 4.48
C ALA A 98 0.93 8.31 3.93
N PRO A 99 2.12 7.96 3.39
CA PRO A 99 2.42 6.59 2.97
C PRO A 99 2.30 5.57 4.09
N VAL A 100 2.73 5.94 5.31
CA VAL A 100 2.64 5.06 6.48
C VAL A 100 1.17 4.77 6.81
N VAL A 101 0.33 5.80 6.78
CA VAL A 101 -1.13 5.65 6.97
C VAL A 101 -1.73 4.74 5.91
N GLY A 102 -1.39 4.94 4.63
CA GLY A 102 -1.85 4.09 3.53
C GLY A 102 -1.46 2.62 3.72
N ASN A 103 -0.22 2.36 4.13
CA ASN A 103 0.26 1.00 4.40
C ASN A 103 -0.48 0.37 5.58
N ILE A 104 -0.66 1.09 6.70
CA ILE A 104 -1.46 0.61 7.82
C ILE A 104 -2.88 0.26 7.36
N ILE A 105 -3.54 1.15 6.60
CA ILE A 105 -4.89 0.91 6.09
C ILE A 105 -4.94 -0.32 5.19
N SER A 106 -3.97 -0.49 4.30
CA SER A 106 -3.95 -1.64 3.37
C SER A 106 -3.89 -3.00 4.09
N GLU A 107 -3.30 -3.04 5.28
CA GLU A 107 -3.18 -4.24 6.10
C GLU A 107 -4.37 -4.44 7.03
N ILE A 108 -4.80 -3.37 7.73
CA ILE A 108 -5.82 -3.52 8.78
C ILE A 108 -7.25 -3.52 8.24
N ALA A 109 -7.54 -2.79 7.15
CA ALA A 109 -8.91 -2.66 6.65
C ALA A 109 -9.51 -4.01 6.22
N PRO A 110 -8.80 -4.89 5.50
CA PRO A 110 -9.29 -6.23 5.19
C PRO A 110 -9.49 -7.10 6.46
N TYR A 111 -8.57 -6.99 7.42
CA TYR A 111 -8.64 -7.74 8.68
C TYR A 111 -9.85 -7.35 9.52
N LEU A 112 -10.16 -6.05 9.57
CA LEU A 112 -11.31 -5.51 10.31
C LEU A 112 -12.64 -5.66 9.56
N GLY A 113 -12.61 -6.11 8.29
CA GLY A 113 -13.80 -6.21 7.46
C GLY A 113 -14.41 -4.85 7.09
N ILE A 114 -13.60 -3.79 7.04
CA ILE A 114 -14.06 -2.45 6.68
C ILE A 114 -14.66 -2.47 5.27
N ALA A 115 -15.81 -1.82 5.12
CA ALA A 115 -16.53 -1.77 3.86
C ALA A 115 -15.66 -1.15 2.74
N THR A 116 -15.63 -1.82 1.60
CA THR A 116 -14.99 -1.32 0.39
C THR A 116 -15.82 -0.22 -0.29
N ASP A 117 -15.30 0.38 -1.33
CA ASP A 117 -15.99 1.38 -2.15
C ASP A 117 -17.17 0.81 -2.98
N GLY A 118 -17.42 -0.49 -2.88
CA GLY A 118 -18.52 -1.20 -3.57
C GLY A 118 -18.24 -1.46 -5.06
N VAL A 119 -17.07 -1.11 -5.57
CA VAL A 119 -16.71 -1.39 -6.96
C VAL A 119 -16.25 -2.84 -7.07
N ASP A 120 -16.97 -3.63 -7.87
CA ASP A 120 -16.52 -5.00 -8.18
C ASP A 120 -15.32 -4.96 -9.13
N ARG A 121 -14.18 -5.47 -8.62
CA ARG A 121 -12.93 -5.58 -9.37
C ARG A 121 -12.59 -7.03 -9.72
N SER A 122 -13.53 -7.96 -9.47
CA SER A 122 -13.36 -9.35 -9.88
C SER A 122 -13.18 -9.43 -11.41
N GLY A 123 -12.16 -10.16 -11.85
CA GLY A 123 -11.81 -10.25 -13.27
C GLY A 123 -11.07 -9.04 -13.85
N THR A 124 -10.83 -7.98 -13.06
CA THR A 124 -10.02 -6.85 -13.51
C THR A 124 -8.53 -7.21 -13.49
N THR A 125 -7.82 -6.89 -14.56
CA THR A 125 -6.35 -6.98 -14.60
C THR A 125 -5.71 -5.62 -14.39
N VAL A 126 -4.53 -5.62 -13.78
CA VAL A 126 -3.74 -4.42 -13.48
C VAL A 126 -2.32 -4.62 -13.98
N LYS A 127 -1.77 -3.59 -14.60
CA LYS A 127 -0.39 -3.62 -15.06
C LYS A 127 0.56 -3.30 -13.91
N VAL A 128 1.49 -4.21 -13.64
CA VAL A 128 2.50 -4.04 -12.59
C VAL A 128 3.43 -2.87 -12.93
N PRO A 129 3.58 -1.88 -12.03
CA PRO A 129 4.46 -0.73 -12.28
C PRO A 129 5.93 -1.14 -12.23
N ASN A 130 6.81 -0.33 -12.83
CA ASN A 130 8.25 -0.48 -12.65
C ASN A 130 8.68 0.15 -11.33
N LEU A 131 9.12 -0.69 -10.40
CA LEU A 131 9.52 -0.32 -9.05
C LEU A 131 11.03 -0.40 -8.84
N THR A 132 11.78 -1.01 -9.76
CA THR A 132 13.23 -1.11 -9.68
C THR A 132 13.89 0.26 -9.61
N GLY A 133 14.80 0.46 -8.67
CA GLY A 133 15.48 1.72 -8.39
C GLY A 133 14.66 2.72 -7.56
N LYS A 134 13.44 2.35 -7.14
CA LYS A 134 12.62 3.17 -6.23
C LYS A 134 12.87 2.76 -4.78
N GLU A 135 12.71 3.72 -3.88
CA GLU A 135 12.70 3.42 -2.45
C GLU A 135 11.49 2.54 -2.10
N TRP A 136 11.66 1.67 -1.12
CA TRP A 136 10.63 0.76 -0.64
C TRP A 136 9.30 1.48 -0.35
N SER A 137 9.35 2.59 0.39
CA SER A 137 8.16 3.39 0.73
C SER A 137 7.40 3.89 -0.50
N ASN A 138 8.12 4.33 -1.53
CA ASN A 138 7.53 4.79 -2.78
C ASN A 138 6.94 3.61 -3.59
N ALA A 139 7.59 2.46 -3.56
CA ALA A 139 7.08 1.25 -4.21
C ALA A 139 5.75 0.80 -3.59
N GLN A 140 5.64 0.82 -2.25
CA GLN A 140 4.39 0.51 -1.54
C GLN A 140 3.24 1.43 -1.98
N VAL A 141 3.47 2.75 -2.01
CA VAL A 141 2.46 3.73 -2.46
C VAL A 141 1.97 3.41 -3.87
N GLN A 142 2.90 3.15 -4.80
CA GLN A 142 2.53 2.85 -6.19
C GLN A 142 1.72 1.56 -6.32
N LEU A 143 2.01 0.55 -5.51
CA LEU A 143 1.24 -0.70 -5.49
C LEU A 143 -0.13 -0.49 -4.87
N ASN A 144 -0.23 0.24 -3.75
CA ASN A 144 -1.51 0.56 -3.11
C ASN A 144 -2.45 1.32 -4.06
N ILE A 145 -1.93 2.33 -4.79
CA ILE A 145 -2.69 3.09 -5.80
C ILE A 145 -3.22 2.16 -6.91
N LYS A 146 -2.46 1.14 -7.27
CA LYS A 146 -2.86 0.17 -8.30
C LYS A 146 -3.72 -0.97 -7.77
N GLY A 147 -3.99 -1.02 -6.46
CA GLY A 147 -4.72 -2.12 -5.85
C GLY A 147 -3.96 -3.44 -5.90
N LEU A 148 -2.65 -3.37 -5.87
CA LEU A 148 -1.75 -4.50 -5.76
C LEU A 148 -1.23 -4.58 -4.32
N LYS A 149 -1.08 -5.80 -3.81
CA LYS A 149 -0.45 -6.04 -2.52
C LYS A 149 1.06 -6.03 -2.68
N HIS A 150 1.76 -5.75 -1.61
CA HIS A 150 3.22 -5.76 -1.60
C HIS A 150 3.74 -6.73 -0.53
N HIS A 151 4.88 -7.32 -0.80
CA HIS A 151 5.62 -8.14 0.16
C HIS A 151 7.11 -7.88 -0.05
N LEU A 152 7.79 -7.47 1.01
CA LEU A 152 9.25 -7.38 0.98
C LEU A 152 9.81 -8.77 1.25
N ALA A 153 10.57 -9.30 0.30
CA ALA A 153 11.33 -10.51 0.54
C ALA A 153 12.38 -10.26 1.62
N GLU A 154 12.67 -11.25 2.44
CA GLU A 154 13.59 -11.15 3.57
C GLU A 154 14.89 -10.44 3.15
N SER A 155 15.23 -9.39 3.88
CA SER A 155 16.43 -8.59 3.71
C SER A 155 17.10 -8.46 5.07
N GLU A 156 18.42 -8.59 5.12
CA GLU A 156 19.21 -8.40 6.35
C GLU A 156 19.49 -6.93 6.64
N SER A 157 19.16 -6.02 5.71
CA SER A 157 19.45 -4.59 5.83
C SER A 157 18.31 -3.78 6.44
N ASP A 158 18.62 -2.60 7.00
CA ASP A 158 17.62 -1.62 7.45
C ASP A 158 16.80 -1.15 6.24
N GLN A 159 15.49 -1.45 6.25
CA GLN A 159 14.62 -1.44 5.08
C GLN A 159 14.05 -0.07 4.73
N THR A 160 14.18 0.94 5.60
CA THR A 160 13.46 2.22 5.45
C THR A 160 13.93 3.08 4.27
N ALA A 161 15.19 2.96 3.88
CA ALA A 161 15.76 3.69 2.73
C ALA A 161 16.28 2.76 1.61
N ALA A 162 15.96 1.46 1.69
CA ALA A 162 16.43 0.48 0.74
C ALA A 162 15.79 0.69 -0.64
N LEU A 163 16.60 0.59 -1.69
CA LEU A 163 16.11 0.64 -3.07
C LEU A 163 15.68 -0.75 -3.53
N VAL A 164 14.55 -0.81 -4.22
CA VAL A 164 14.11 -2.03 -4.89
C VAL A 164 15.10 -2.40 -5.98
N THR A 165 15.75 -3.53 -5.86
CA THR A 165 16.70 -4.06 -6.85
C THR A 165 16.03 -5.02 -7.82
N TYR A 166 15.03 -5.76 -7.36
CA TYR A 166 14.27 -6.70 -8.18
C TYR A 166 12.80 -6.76 -7.74
N GLN A 167 11.91 -7.12 -8.66
CA GLN A 167 10.48 -7.30 -8.40
C GLN A 167 9.91 -8.51 -9.13
N TYR A 168 8.93 -9.14 -8.51
CA TYR A 168 8.13 -10.20 -9.14
C TYR A 168 6.66 -10.08 -8.74
N PRO A 169 5.69 -10.07 -9.67
CA PRO A 169 5.87 -10.14 -11.13
C PRO A 169 6.65 -8.97 -11.72
N ARG A 170 7.23 -9.19 -12.91
CA ARG A 170 8.04 -8.16 -13.60
C ARG A 170 7.22 -6.93 -13.95
N ALA A 171 7.87 -5.80 -14.08
CA ALA A 171 7.27 -4.56 -14.60
C ALA A 171 6.57 -4.79 -15.94
N GLY A 172 5.37 -4.23 -16.09
CA GLY A 172 4.55 -4.36 -17.28
C GLY A 172 3.71 -5.66 -17.38
N ALA A 173 3.89 -6.63 -16.49
CA ALA A 173 3.03 -7.81 -16.43
C ALA A 173 1.58 -7.41 -16.13
N GLU A 174 0.61 -8.01 -16.81
CA GLU A 174 -0.80 -7.90 -16.47
C GLU A 174 -1.17 -9.00 -15.49
N VAL A 175 -1.68 -8.60 -14.32
CA VAL A 175 -2.01 -9.50 -13.22
C VAL A 175 -3.40 -9.18 -12.69
N PRO A 176 -4.11 -10.15 -12.08
CA PRO A 176 -5.37 -9.88 -11.41
C PRO A 176 -5.23 -8.79 -10.33
N TYR A 177 -6.27 -7.97 -10.16
CA TYR A 177 -6.38 -7.03 -9.04
C TYR A 177 -6.16 -7.76 -7.70
N GLY A 178 -5.44 -7.15 -6.78
CA GLY A 178 -5.10 -7.75 -5.48
C GLY A 178 -3.91 -8.73 -5.52
N THR A 179 -3.26 -8.91 -6.67
CA THR A 179 -2.04 -9.74 -6.75
C THR A 179 -0.93 -9.18 -5.88
N THR A 180 -0.22 -10.05 -5.16
CA THR A 180 0.95 -9.66 -4.38
C THR A 180 2.18 -9.51 -5.28
N VAL A 181 2.84 -8.35 -5.18
CA VAL A 181 4.13 -8.09 -5.81
C VAL A 181 5.23 -8.24 -4.76
N TYR A 182 6.14 -9.15 -5.01
CA TYR A 182 7.32 -9.40 -4.18
C TYR A 182 8.43 -8.44 -4.60
N LEU A 183 9.01 -7.76 -3.64
CA LEU A 183 10.06 -6.77 -3.85
C LEU A 183 11.32 -7.21 -3.09
N TYR A 184 12.47 -6.98 -3.69
CA TYR A 184 13.77 -7.30 -3.16
C TYR A 184 14.60 -6.02 -3.13
N THR A 185 15.28 -5.77 -2.02
CA THR A 185 16.07 -4.55 -1.80
C THR A 185 17.57 -4.81 -1.84
N ASP A 186 17.98 -6.04 -1.62
CA ASP A 186 19.38 -6.45 -1.77
C ASP A 186 19.67 -6.95 -3.18
N THR A 187 20.94 -7.09 -3.53
CA THR A 187 21.33 -7.67 -4.80
C THR A 187 20.76 -9.08 -4.86
N TYR A 188 19.68 -9.25 -5.61
CA TYR A 188 19.08 -10.56 -5.82
C TYR A 188 20.02 -11.38 -6.71
N GLU A 189 20.89 -12.14 -6.09
CA GLU A 189 21.55 -13.25 -6.76
C GLU A 189 20.52 -14.37 -6.87
N GLY A 190 19.83 -14.41 -8.01
CA GLY A 190 18.75 -15.36 -8.25
C GLY A 190 19.21 -16.79 -7.92
N LYS A 191 18.73 -17.32 -6.80
CA LYS A 191 18.81 -18.77 -6.57
C LYS A 191 17.92 -19.40 -7.62
N HIS A 192 18.54 -19.96 -8.65
CA HIS A 192 17.81 -20.77 -9.62
C HIS A 192 17.32 -22.04 -8.90
N ALA A 193 16.02 -22.15 -8.73
CA ALA A 193 15.39 -23.39 -8.31
C ALA A 193 14.87 -24.09 -9.58
N GLU A 194 15.13 -25.37 -9.69
CA GLU A 194 14.52 -26.20 -10.73
C GLU A 194 13.02 -26.34 -10.39
N VAL A 195 12.17 -25.95 -11.35
CA VAL A 195 10.72 -26.05 -11.15
C VAL A 195 10.31 -27.53 -11.36
N PRO A 196 9.84 -28.22 -10.31
CA PRO A 196 9.41 -29.60 -10.47
C PRO A 196 8.17 -29.70 -11.37
N ASP A 197 8.06 -30.78 -12.15
CA ASP A 197 6.85 -31.04 -12.92
C ASP A 197 5.69 -31.44 -11.99
N VAL A 198 4.74 -30.53 -11.89
CA VAL A 198 3.53 -30.69 -11.08
C VAL A 198 2.29 -31.00 -11.90
N THR A 199 2.44 -31.24 -13.21
CA THR A 199 1.34 -31.54 -14.12
C THR A 199 0.59 -32.79 -13.67
N GLY A 200 -0.73 -32.72 -13.61
CA GLY A 200 -1.58 -33.82 -13.18
C GLY A 200 -1.55 -34.16 -11.69
N LYS A 201 -0.87 -33.36 -10.87
CA LYS A 201 -0.88 -33.52 -9.41
C LYS A 201 -2.05 -32.74 -8.78
N SER A 202 -2.49 -33.16 -7.59
CA SER A 202 -3.44 -32.35 -6.81
C SER A 202 -2.80 -31.01 -6.41
N ALA A 203 -3.62 -29.96 -6.20
CA ALA A 203 -3.14 -28.64 -5.83
C ALA A 203 -2.28 -28.67 -4.54
N ASP A 204 -2.66 -29.46 -3.56
CA ASP A 204 -1.93 -29.59 -2.30
C ASP A 204 -0.58 -30.28 -2.49
N PHE A 205 -0.54 -31.34 -3.30
CA PHE A 205 0.70 -32.05 -3.60
C PHE A 205 1.64 -31.19 -4.45
N ALA A 206 1.10 -30.47 -5.44
CA ALA A 206 1.86 -29.51 -6.25
C ALA A 206 2.47 -28.41 -5.38
N ARG A 207 1.70 -27.87 -4.42
CA ARG A 207 2.19 -26.88 -3.45
C ARG A 207 3.33 -27.42 -2.59
N GLN A 208 3.21 -28.66 -2.10
CA GLN A 208 4.27 -29.29 -1.31
C GLN A 208 5.56 -29.48 -2.12
N MET A 209 5.45 -29.93 -3.37
CA MET A 209 6.61 -30.11 -4.24
C MET A 209 7.30 -28.79 -4.55
N LEU A 210 6.53 -27.74 -4.86
CA LEU A 210 7.06 -26.39 -5.14
C LEU A 210 7.72 -25.79 -3.89
N ASN A 211 7.09 -25.90 -2.73
CA ASN A 211 7.68 -25.43 -1.47
C ASN A 211 8.97 -26.20 -1.12
N ALA A 212 9.03 -27.51 -1.36
CA ALA A 212 10.24 -28.30 -1.16
C ALA A 212 11.37 -27.89 -2.11
N ALA A 213 11.05 -27.37 -3.29
CA ALA A 213 12.01 -26.78 -4.22
C ALA A 213 12.35 -25.29 -3.91
N GLY A 214 11.86 -24.76 -2.78
CA GLY A 214 12.07 -23.34 -2.40
C GLY A 214 11.26 -22.36 -3.23
N LEU A 215 10.19 -22.81 -3.89
CA LEU A 215 9.33 -21.99 -4.75
C LEU A 215 8.00 -21.69 -4.04
N ASN A 216 7.56 -20.44 -4.09
CA ASN A 216 6.22 -20.05 -3.65
C ASN A 216 5.20 -20.33 -4.75
N CYS A 217 4.03 -20.82 -4.38
CA CYS A 217 2.96 -21.21 -5.29
C CYS A 217 1.67 -20.48 -4.95
N THR A 218 1.11 -19.79 -5.95
CA THR A 218 -0.27 -19.28 -5.92
C THR A 218 -1.08 -20.08 -6.93
N CYS A 219 -2.10 -20.80 -6.45
CA CYS A 219 -2.97 -21.59 -7.31
C CYS A 219 -4.10 -20.70 -7.84
N LEU A 220 -4.15 -20.48 -9.16
CA LEU A 220 -5.28 -19.86 -9.85
C LEU A 220 -6.13 -20.99 -10.46
N LEU A 221 -7.33 -21.21 -9.92
CA LEU A 221 -8.29 -22.11 -10.53
C LEU A 221 -8.98 -21.38 -11.69
N TYR A 222 -8.55 -21.66 -12.92
CA TYR A 222 -9.34 -21.32 -14.10
C TYR A 222 -10.46 -22.37 -14.24
N THR A 223 -11.67 -22.03 -13.88
CA THR A 223 -12.85 -22.75 -14.38
C THR A 223 -13.04 -22.33 -15.83
N SER A 224 -12.46 -23.07 -16.75
CA SER A 224 -12.81 -22.98 -18.15
C SER A 224 -14.31 -23.28 -18.27
N PRO A 225 -15.14 -22.44 -18.92
CA PRO A 225 -16.49 -22.83 -19.22
C PRO A 225 -16.43 -24.13 -20.04
N SER A 226 -17.12 -25.15 -19.55
CA SER A 226 -17.20 -26.43 -20.25
C SER A 226 -17.75 -26.22 -21.66
N PRO A 227 -17.13 -26.76 -22.72
CA PRO A 227 -17.69 -26.69 -24.07
C PRO A 227 -18.79 -27.74 -24.26
N ARG A 228 -19.79 -27.74 -23.39
CA ARG A 228 -21.01 -28.52 -23.52
C ARG A 228 -22.18 -27.66 -23.16
N ASP A 229 -22.61 -26.84 -24.08
CA ASP A 229 -23.97 -26.37 -24.30
C ASP A 229 -23.98 -25.61 -25.63
N SER A 230 -23.87 -26.38 -26.72
CA SER A 230 -24.27 -25.98 -28.05
C SER A 230 -25.15 -27.08 -28.64
#